data_b9badd5d6e4871d29dbdc8021b4b5829
#
_entry.id   b9badd5d6e4871d29dbdc8021b4b5829
#
_cell.length_a   1.000
_cell.length_b   1.000
_cell.length_c   1.000
_cell.angle_alpha   90.00
_cell.angle_beta   90.00
_cell.angle_gamma   90.00
#
_symmetry.space_group_name_H-M   'P 1'
#
loop_
_entity.id
_entity.type
_entity.pdbx_description
1 polymer ?
#
loop_
_entity_poly.entity_id
_entity_poly.type
_entity_poly.pdbx_seq_one_letter_code
_entity_poly.pdbx_strand_id
1 'polypeptide(L)'
;MSKRSGAASIAALLALAIASLHSSTYGQSADLVLCDRIAADPADPDKPADVKGTPEIAQSDIATAIKFCKVASASSRRALYELGRAYAANRQLPEAMSAWRKAADKGSTSAMVELGVMLGTGTGVAKDPAEARKLFERAAEAGNPRGVTNLAALSGGAPSDPVKARALLSKAAETDSAEAQYQLGLMTADGVGGPKDDVAARALFEKAAAQNHPGALERMGAFAQSGRGGPQDSSAAKTYYEKAAALGNDDAKAALKRAECPYVIKDKNGKYVTSLCF
;
A
#
# COMPACT_ATOMS: atom_id res chain seq x y z
N MET A 1 19.68 31.83 -57.54
CA MET A 1 19.95 30.47 -57.03
C MET A 1 19.39 30.33 -55.64
N SER A 2 18.44 29.60 -55.60
CA SER A 2 17.49 28.95 -54.71
C SER A 2 17.86 28.87 -53.21
N LYS A 3 17.06 29.51 -52.33
CA LYS A 3 16.90 29.18 -50.92
C LYS A 3 15.49 28.60 -50.73
N ARG A 4 15.35 27.27 -50.78
CA ARG A 4 14.17 26.54 -50.31
C ARG A 4 14.65 25.23 -49.72
N SER A 5 14.76 25.15 -48.40
CA SER A 5 14.61 23.91 -47.61
C SER A 5 14.79 24.25 -46.13
N GLY A 6 13.74 24.26 -45.36
CA GLY A 6 13.79 24.48 -43.88
C GLY A 6 12.46 24.40 -43.17
N ALA A 7 11.35 24.35 -43.88
CA ALA A 7 10.02 24.42 -43.22
C ALA A 7 9.31 23.06 -43.06
N ALA A 8 9.81 21.98 -43.66
CA ALA A 8 9.11 20.67 -43.63
C ALA A 8 9.45 19.77 -42.44
N SER A 9 10.54 20.05 -41.71
CA SER A 9 11.02 19.15 -40.65
C SER A 9 10.40 19.42 -39.24
N ILE A 10 9.87 20.60 -39.02
CA ILE A 10 9.31 20.96 -37.68
C ILE A 10 7.87 20.49 -37.53
N ALA A 11 7.11 20.49 -38.62
CA ALA A 11 5.73 20.01 -38.59
C ALA A 11 5.60 18.49 -38.40
N ALA A 12 6.56 17.69 -38.86
CA ALA A 12 6.57 16.24 -38.71
C ALA A 12 6.94 15.79 -37.29
N LEU A 13 7.77 16.56 -36.59
CA LEU A 13 8.17 16.25 -35.18
C LEU A 13 7.07 16.62 -34.18
N LEU A 14 6.28 17.67 -34.45
CA LEU A 14 5.11 18.00 -33.61
C LEU A 14 3.96 17.01 -33.78
N ALA A 15 3.75 16.45 -34.94
CA ALA A 15 2.72 15.44 -35.17
C ALA A 15 3.02 14.10 -34.49
N LEU A 16 4.30 13.71 -34.35
CA LEU A 16 4.72 12.51 -33.63
C LEU A 16 4.62 12.67 -32.09
N ALA A 17 4.83 13.87 -31.57
CA ALA A 17 4.71 14.15 -30.13
C ALA A 17 3.24 14.19 -29.65
N ILE A 18 2.31 14.58 -30.51
CA ILE A 18 0.86 14.59 -30.18
C ILE A 18 0.26 13.18 -30.27
N ALA A 19 0.78 12.32 -31.15
CA ALA A 19 0.30 10.92 -31.26
C ALA A 19 0.68 10.06 -30.06
N SER A 20 1.77 10.38 -29.36
CA SER A 20 2.22 9.61 -28.17
C SER A 20 1.49 9.99 -26.88
N LEU A 21 0.75 11.11 -26.83
CA LEU A 21 -0.02 11.53 -25.66
C LEU A 21 -1.49 11.02 -25.69
N HIS A 22 -1.93 10.42 -26.81
CA HIS A 22 -3.31 9.92 -26.95
C HIS A 22 -3.44 8.39 -26.93
N SER A 23 -2.34 7.64 -26.70
CA SER A 23 -2.39 6.18 -26.78
C SER A 23 -2.68 5.46 -25.45
N SER A 24 -2.91 6.17 -24.37
CA SER A 24 -3.20 5.55 -23.06
C SER A 24 -4.69 5.34 -22.74
N THR A 25 -5.62 5.90 -23.51
CA THR A 25 -7.05 5.85 -23.18
C THR A 25 -7.92 5.09 -24.19
N TYR A 26 -7.39 4.64 -25.30
CA TYR A 26 -8.14 3.91 -26.34
C TYR A 26 -7.89 2.39 -26.27
N GLY A 27 -8.28 1.72 -25.17
CA GLY A 27 -8.09 0.26 -25.09
C GLY A 27 -8.75 -0.45 -23.90
N GLN A 28 -9.26 0.28 -22.94
CA GLN A 28 -9.97 -0.36 -21.82
C GLN A 28 -11.45 -0.55 -22.17
N SER A 29 -11.98 -1.77 -21.95
CA SER A 29 -13.41 -1.98 -22.12
C SER A 29 -14.21 -1.16 -21.09
N ALA A 30 -15.43 -0.74 -21.44
CA ALA A 30 -16.30 -0.03 -20.50
C ALA A 30 -16.50 -0.81 -19.19
N ASP A 31 -16.57 -2.15 -19.30
CA ASP A 31 -16.69 -3.02 -18.13
C ASP A 31 -15.45 -2.98 -17.22
N LEU A 32 -14.25 -2.86 -17.79
CA LEU A 32 -13.02 -2.73 -17.00
C LEU A 32 -12.98 -1.38 -16.27
N VAL A 33 -13.36 -0.29 -16.92
CA VAL A 33 -13.43 1.04 -16.28
C VAL A 33 -14.46 1.05 -15.14
N LEU A 34 -15.58 0.38 -15.30
CA LEU A 34 -16.61 0.28 -14.27
C LEU A 34 -16.17 -0.65 -13.13
N CYS A 35 -15.49 -1.76 -13.44
CA CYS A 35 -14.89 -2.64 -12.45
C CYS A 35 -13.87 -1.87 -11.60
N ASP A 36 -12.88 -1.20 -12.22
CA ASP A 36 -11.88 -0.39 -11.55
C ASP A 36 -12.51 0.66 -10.62
N ARG A 37 -13.54 1.37 -11.09
CA ARG A 37 -14.18 2.43 -10.31
C ARG A 37 -14.81 1.93 -9.02
N ILE A 38 -15.33 0.70 -9.02
CA ILE A 38 -16.10 0.14 -7.90
C ILE A 38 -15.25 -0.77 -7.03
N ALA A 39 -14.31 -1.52 -7.62
CA ALA A 39 -13.65 -2.63 -6.96
C ALA A 39 -12.13 -2.53 -6.91
N ALA A 40 -11.51 -1.49 -7.48
CA ALA A 40 -10.05 -1.34 -7.40
C ALA A 40 -9.58 -1.18 -5.95
N ASP A 41 -8.51 -1.89 -5.59
CA ASP A 41 -7.82 -1.73 -4.31
C ASP A 41 -6.85 -0.54 -4.41
N PRO A 42 -6.91 0.43 -3.48
CA PRO A 42 -5.94 1.52 -3.45
C PRO A 42 -4.48 1.07 -3.42
N ALA A 43 -4.21 -0.09 -2.80
CA ALA A 43 -2.88 -0.66 -2.63
C ALA A 43 -2.47 -1.62 -3.76
N ASP A 44 -3.32 -1.86 -4.78
CA ASP A 44 -2.96 -2.72 -5.90
C ASP A 44 -1.97 -2.01 -6.84
N PRO A 45 -0.76 -2.54 -7.06
CA PRO A 45 0.21 -1.97 -7.99
C PRO A 45 -0.26 -2.00 -9.45
N ASP A 46 -1.24 -2.86 -9.79
CA ASP A 46 -1.85 -2.91 -11.14
C ASP A 46 -2.95 -1.87 -11.34
N LYS A 47 -3.34 -1.14 -10.29
CA LYS A 47 -4.38 -0.11 -10.34
C LYS A 47 -3.92 1.09 -11.18
N PRO A 48 -4.76 1.61 -12.11
CA PRO A 48 -4.46 2.85 -12.82
C PRO A 48 -4.29 4.03 -11.86
N ALA A 49 -3.35 4.94 -12.16
CA ALA A 49 -3.02 6.07 -11.30
C ALA A 49 -4.20 7.05 -11.11
N ASP A 50 -5.06 7.17 -12.11
CA ASP A 50 -6.25 8.03 -12.11
C ASP A 50 -7.46 7.40 -11.39
N VAL A 51 -7.39 6.12 -11.02
CA VAL A 51 -8.41 5.43 -10.24
C VAL A 51 -8.08 5.56 -8.76
N LYS A 52 -8.98 6.15 -7.97
CA LYS A 52 -8.79 6.30 -6.52
C LYS A 52 -8.75 4.96 -5.80
N GLY A 53 -9.58 4.01 -6.23
CA GLY A 53 -9.80 2.75 -5.54
C GLY A 53 -10.64 2.90 -4.25
N THR A 54 -11.05 1.76 -3.70
CA THR A 54 -11.79 1.66 -2.44
C THR A 54 -11.19 0.57 -1.56
N PRO A 55 -10.90 0.82 -0.29
CA PRO A 55 -10.42 -0.23 0.62
C PRO A 55 -11.48 -1.32 0.82
N GLU A 56 -12.76 -0.94 0.84
CA GLU A 56 -13.90 -1.85 0.95
C GLU A 56 -14.93 -1.55 -0.13
N ILE A 57 -15.52 -2.60 -0.71
CA ILE A 57 -16.62 -2.47 -1.67
C ILE A 57 -17.91 -2.29 -0.88
N ALA A 58 -18.62 -1.19 -1.11
CA ALA A 58 -19.90 -0.93 -0.44
C ALA A 58 -20.90 -2.05 -0.74
N GLN A 59 -21.71 -2.43 0.26
CA GLN A 59 -22.69 -3.53 0.13
C GLN A 59 -23.65 -3.33 -1.06
N SER A 60 -24.06 -2.09 -1.33
CA SER A 60 -24.89 -1.73 -2.50
C SER A 60 -24.22 -2.02 -3.83
N ASP A 61 -22.91 -2.02 -3.89
CA ASP A 61 -22.12 -2.05 -5.12
C ASP A 61 -21.59 -3.44 -5.47
N ILE A 62 -21.66 -4.39 -4.53
CA ILE A 62 -21.10 -5.74 -4.69
C ILE A 62 -21.64 -6.45 -5.95
N ALA A 63 -22.96 -6.46 -6.15
CA ALA A 63 -23.56 -7.12 -7.30
C ALA A 63 -23.12 -6.49 -8.62
N THR A 64 -23.00 -5.16 -8.63
CA THR A 64 -22.54 -4.38 -9.79
C THR A 64 -21.05 -4.64 -10.05
N ALA A 65 -20.21 -4.69 -9.01
CA ALA A 65 -18.80 -5.05 -9.10
C ALA A 65 -18.63 -6.46 -9.70
N ILE A 66 -19.34 -7.47 -9.17
CA ILE A 66 -19.29 -8.84 -9.69
C ILE A 66 -19.66 -8.87 -11.19
N LYS A 67 -20.72 -8.16 -11.59
CA LYS A 67 -21.17 -8.12 -12.99
C LYS A 67 -20.08 -7.60 -13.92
N PHE A 68 -19.56 -6.41 -13.67
CA PHE A 68 -18.60 -5.76 -14.56
C PHE A 68 -17.21 -6.41 -14.49
N CYS A 69 -16.72 -6.73 -13.28
CA CYS A 69 -15.42 -7.39 -13.12
C CYS A 69 -15.41 -8.80 -13.76
N LYS A 70 -16.55 -9.53 -13.75
CA LYS A 70 -16.66 -10.83 -14.40
C LYS A 70 -16.45 -10.74 -15.91
N VAL A 71 -17.05 -9.74 -16.56
CA VAL A 71 -16.87 -9.51 -18.01
C VAL A 71 -15.40 -9.10 -18.28
N ALA A 72 -14.88 -8.12 -17.55
CA ALA A 72 -13.52 -7.61 -17.73
C ALA A 72 -12.44 -8.64 -17.41
N SER A 73 -12.72 -9.64 -16.56
CA SER A 73 -11.77 -10.67 -16.13
C SER A 73 -11.28 -11.59 -17.26
N ALA A 74 -11.97 -11.63 -18.38
CA ALA A 74 -11.55 -12.41 -19.55
C ALA A 74 -10.19 -11.93 -20.11
N SER A 75 -9.94 -10.63 -20.09
CA SER A 75 -8.77 -9.99 -20.70
C SER A 75 -7.81 -9.33 -19.70
N SER A 76 -8.21 -9.12 -18.43
CA SER A 76 -7.44 -8.37 -17.45
C SER A 76 -7.16 -9.17 -16.19
N ARG A 77 -5.86 -9.30 -15.81
CA ARG A 77 -5.46 -9.89 -14.52
C ARG A 77 -5.92 -9.04 -13.34
N ARG A 78 -5.95 -7.70 -13.53
CA ARG A 78 -6.46 -6.75 -12.54
C ARG A 78 -7.93 -6.98 -12.27
N ALA A 79 -8.76 -7.07 -13.33
CA ALA A 79 -10.18 -7.37 -13.17
C ALA A 79 -10.44 -8.75 -12.53
N LEU A 80 -9.58 -9.74 -12.74
CA LEU A 80 -9.62 -11.01 -11.99
C LEU A 80 -9.39 -10.82 -10.50
N TYR A 81 -8.42 -9.98 -10.13
CA TYR A 81 -8.17 -9.65 -8.73
C TYR A 81 -9.35 -8.91 -8.10
N GLU A 82 -9.87 -7.88 -8.78
CA GLU A 82 -11.03 -7.10 -8.35
C GLU A 82 -12.31 -7.96 -8.26
N LEU A 83 -12.50 -8.91 -9.18
CA LEU A 83 -13.58 -9.89 -9.11
C LEU A 83 -13.47 -10.75 -7.84
N GLY A 84 -12.25 -11.18 -7.50
CA GLY A 84 -11.99 -11.90 -6.25
C GLY A 84 -12.37 -11.07 -5.02
N ARG A 85 -12.03 -9.78 -5.00
CA ARG A 85 -12.47 -8.84 -3.94
C ARG A 85 -13.98 -8.74 -3.85
N ALA A 86 -14.66 -8.61 -4.99
CA ALA A 86 -16.11 -8.52 -5.03
C ALA A 86 -16.80 -9.81 -4.53
N TYR A 87 -16.27 -10.98 -4.88
CA TYR A 87 -16.75 -12.25 -4.37
C TYR A 87 -16.49 -12.39 -2.86
N ALA A 88 -15.32 -11.99 -2.37
CA ALA A 88 -15.01 -12.01 -0.94
C ALA A 88 -15.94 -11.09 -0.14
N ALA A 89 -16.21 -9.87 -0.63
CA ALA A 89 -17.17 -8.96 -0.05
C ALA A 89 -18.60 -9.55 -0.02
N ASN A 90 -18.95 -10.37 -1.01
CA ASN A 90 -20.21 -11.13 -1.05
C ASN A 90 -20.18 -12.44 -0.25
N ARG A 91 -19.12 -12.71 0.50
CA ARG A 91 -18.91 -13.95 1.26
C ARG A 91 -18.87 -15.23 0.41
N GLN A 92 -18.64 -15.10 -0.89
CA GLN A 92 -18.45 -16.18 -1.87
C GLN A 92 -16.96 -16.56 -1.91
N LEU A 93 -16.44 -17.12 -0.82
CA LEU A 93 -15.01 -17.41 -0.66
C LEU A 93 -14.45 -18.40 -1.68
N PRO A 94 -15.15 -19.49 -2.10
CA PRO A 94 -14.66 -20.38 -3.15
C PRO A 94 -14.46 -19.67 -4.49
N GLU A 95 -15.39 -18.81 -4.89
CA GLU A 95 -15.31 -18.02 -6.11
C GLU A 95 -14.21 -16.97 -6.03
N ALA A 96 -14.05 -16.32 -4.87
CA ALA A 96 -12.96 -15.37 -4.61
C ALA A 96 -11.59 -16.05 -4.79
N MET A 97 -11.40 -17.22 -4.17
CA MET A 97 -10.17 -18.01 -4.32
C MET A 97 -9.90 -18.38 -5.77
N SER A 98 -10.93 -18.84 -6.49
CA SER A 98 -10.79 -19.21 -7.91
C SER A 98 -10.34 -18.01 -8.76
N ALA A 99 -10.95 -16.84 -8.53
CA ALA A 99 -10.61 -15.60 -9.24
C ALA A 99 -9.17 -15.14 -8.90
N TRP A 100 -8.81 -15.13 -7.61
CA TRP A 100 -7.46 -14.76 -7.17
C TRP A 100 -6.39 -15.74 -7.64
N ARG A 101 -6.68 -17.06 -7.68
CA ARG A 101 -5.74 -18.04 -8.23
C ARG A 101 -5.44 -17.74 -9.69
N LYS A 102 -6.47 -17.51 -10.50
CA LYS A 102 -6.31 -17.12 -11.91
C LYS A 102 -5.55 -15.80 -12.07
N ALA A 103 -5.79 -14.83 -11.20
CA ALA A 103 -5.07 -13.56 -11.20
C ALA A 103 -3.59 -13.75 -10.82
N ALA A 104 -3.30 -14.54 -9.78
CA ALA A 104 -1.94 -14.88 -9.33
C ALA A 104 -1.13 -15.64 -10.38
N ASP A 105 -1.78 -16.56 -11.10
CA ASP A 105 -1.16 -17.30 -12.22
C ASP A 105 -0.80 -16.35 -13.38
N LYS A 106 -1.56 -15.27 -13.56
CA LYS A 106 -1.26 -14.17 -14.51
C LYS A 106 -0.32 -13.11 -13.93
N GLY A 107 0.23 -13.32 -12.73
CA GLY A 107 1.23 -12.45 -12.11
C GLY A 107 0.67 -11.28 -11.29
N SER A 108 -0.62 -11.29 -10.88
CA SER A 108 -1.15 -10.30 -9.93
C SER A 108 -0.56 -10.55 -8.54
N THR A 109 0.27 -9.63 -8.07
CA THR A 109 0.93 -9.72 -6.76
C THR A 109 -0.05 -9.52 -5.62
N SER A 110 -1.08 -8.67 -5.80
CA SER A 110 -2.16 -8.48 -4.84
C SER A 110 -2.98 -9.75 -4.66
N ALA A 111 -3.28 -10.48 -5.75
CA ALA A 111 -3.97 -11.76 -5.67
C ALA A 111 -3.12 -12.83 -4.97
N MET A 112 -1.80 -12.85 -5.19
CA MET A 112 -0.89 -13.74 -4.44
C MET A 112 -0.96 -13.47 -2.94
N VAL A 113 -1.02 -12.19 -2.54
CA VAL A 113 -1.15 -11.80 -1.13
C VAL A 113 -2.47 -12.28 -0.55
N GLU A 114 -3.60 -12.02 -1.21
CA GLU A 114 -4.92 -12.42 -0.68
C GLU A 114 -5.05 -13.95 -0.56
N LEU A 115 -4.60 -14.71 -1.56
CA LEU A 115 -4.55 -16.19 -1.48
C LEU A 115 -3.67 -16.66 -0.33
N GLY A 116 -2.49 -16.04 -0.18
CA GLY A 116 -1.56 -16.35 0.89
C GLY A 116 -2.17 -16.12 2.28
N VAL A 117 -2.91 -15.02 2.45
CA VAL A 117 -3.64 -14.74 3.70
C VAL A 117 -4.71 -15.80 3.97
N MET A 118 -5.53 -16.16 2.98
CA MET A 118 -6.56 -17.19 3.14
C MET A 118 -5.95 -18.55 3.53
N LEU A 119 -4.90 -18.96 2.85
CA LEU A 119 -4.21 -20.24 3.14
C LEU A 119 -3.47 -20.19 4.48
N GLY A 120 -2.85 -19.09 4.82
CA GLY A 120 -2.14 -18.91 6.09
C GLY A 120 -3.05 -18.91 7.31
N THR A 121 -4.25 -18.33 7.18
CA THR A 121 -5.26 -18.26 8.25
C THR A 121 -6.21 -19.48 8.27
N GLY A 122 -6.44 -20.12 7.13
CA GLY A 122 -7.47 -21.15 6.96
C GLY A 122 -8.87 -20.56 6.73
N THR A 123 -8.98 -19.29 6.31
CA THR A 123 -10.26 -18.62 6.10
C THR A 123 -10.93 -19.14 4.82
N GLY A 124 -12.01 -19.88 4.96
CA GLY A 124 -12.77 -20.46 3.84
C GLY A 124 -12.07 -21.58 3.09
N VAL A 125 -10.92 -22.06 3.56
CA VAL A 125 -10.09 -23.10 2.94
C VAL A 125 -9.28 -23.82 4.01
N ALA A 126 -8.82 -25.04 3.71
CA ALA A 126 -7.87 -25.72 4.58
C ALA A 126 -6.58 -24.89 4.71
N LYS A 127 -6.09 -24.77 5.95
CA LYS A 127 -4.89 -24.01 6.26
C LYS A 127 -3.66 -24.68 5.62
N ASP A 128 -2.91 -23.92 4.83
CA ASP A 128 -1.64 -24.33 4.22
C ASP A 128 -0.60 -23.21 4.34
N PRO A 129 0.13 -23.14 5.46
CA PRO A 129 1.16 -22.12 5.67
C PRO A 129 2.36 -22.25 4.72
N ALA A 130 2.61 -23.45 4.17
CA ALA A 130 3.71 -23.66 3.24
C ALA A 130 3.42 -23.03 1.88
N GLU A 131 2.20 -23.22 1.36
CA GLU A 131 1.77 -22.57 0.13
C GLU A 131 1.58 -21.06 0.33
N ALA A 132 1.05 -20.62 1.47
CA ALA A 132 0.97 -19.19 1.82
C ALA A 132 2.35 -18.53 1.77
N ARG A 133 3.38 -19.16 2.33
CA ARG A 133 4.77 -18.67 2.28
C ARG A 133 5.25 -18.48 0.85
N LYS A 134 5.07 -19.47 -0.03
CA LYS A 134 5.48 -19.39 -1.44
C LYS A 134 4.78 -18.22 -2.17
N LEU A 135 3.50 -18.03 -1.92
CA LEU A 135 2.74 -16.93 -2.52
C LEU A 135 3.26 -15.57 -2.05
N PHE A 136 3.55 -15.41 -0.75
CA PHE A 136 4.12 -14.18 -0.22
C PHE A 136 5.55 -13.93 -0.73
N GLU A 137 6.38 -14.97 -0.86
CA GLU A 137 7.71 -14.88 -1.47
C GLU A 137 7.63 -14.38 -2.92
N ARG A 138 6.77 -14.98 -3.73
CA ARG A 138 6.54 -14.53 -5.12
C ARG A 138 6.04 -13.09 -5.20
N ALA A 139 5.12 -12.70 -4.33
CA ALA A 139 4.62 -11.33 -4.28
C ALA A 139 5.73 -10.34 -3.89
N ALA A 140 6.54 -10.67 -2.89
CA ALA A 140 7.66 -9.86 -2.42
C ALA A 140 8.75 -9.71 -3.50
N GLU A 141 9.13 -10.80 -4.17
CA GLU A 141 10.11 -10.81 -5.27
C GLU A 141 9.64 -9.98 -6.47
N ALA A 142 8.33 -9.93 -6.71
CA ALA A 142 7.72 -9.07 -7.72
C ALA A 142 7.49 -7.62 -7.25
N GLY A 143 7.99 -7.24 -6.06
CA GLY A 143 7.98 -5.86 -5.56
C GLY A 143 6.75 -5.48 -4.76
N ASN A 144 5.88 -6.43 -4.36
CA ASN A 144 4.75 -6.12 -3.49
C ASN A 144 5.19 -6.14 -2.02
N PRO A 145 5.19 -4.99 -1.30
CA PRO A 145 5.67 -4.92 0.08
C PRO A 145 4.81 -5.74 1.06
N ARG A 146 3.53 -5.94 0.77
CA ARG A 146 2.64 -6.80 1.57
C ARG A 146 3.11 -8.27 1.59
N GLY A 147 3.82 -8.71 0.55
CA GLY A 147 4.48 -10.03 0.55
C GLY A 147 5.49 -10.15 1.69
N VAL A 148 6.34 -9.13 1.88
CA VAL A 148 7.35 -9.10 2.95
C VAL A 148 6.71 -9.06 4.33
N THR A 149 5.70 -8.19 4.53
CA THR A 149 5.03 -8.06 5.83
C THR A 149 4.28 -9.33 6.22
N ASN A 150 3.64 -10.01 5.26
CA ASN A 150 2.95 -11.27 5.53
C ASN A 150 3.92 -12.44 5.78
N LEU A 151 5.10 -12.46 5.14
CA LEU A 151 6.17 -13.41 5.48
C LEU A 151 6.63 -13.22 6.93
N ALA A 152 6.80 -11.98 7.37
CA ALA A 152 7.14 -11.69 8.75
C ALA A 152 6.04 -12.16 9.72
N ALA A 153 4.77 -11.92 9.40
CA ALA A 153 3.64 -12.37 10.21
C ALA A 153 3.58 -13.90 10.35
N LEU A 154 3.82 -14.65 9.26
CA LEU A 154 3.91 -16.11 9.30
C LEU A 154 5.08 -16.63 10.17
N SER A 155 6.10 -15.82 10.37
CA SER A 155 7.31 -16.15 11.14
C SER A 155 7.25 -15.61 12.57
N GLY A 156 6.09 -15.19 13.06
CA GLY A 156 5.92 -14.67 14.42
C GLY A 156 6.24 -13.18 14.57
N GLY A 157 6.14 -12.40 13.47
CA GLY A 157 6.27 -10.93 13.50
C GLY A 157 7.64 -10.39 13.07
N ALA A 158 8.64 -11.27 12.87
CA ALA A 158 9.93 -10.89 12.31
C ALA A 158 10.20 -11.62 10.99
N PRO A 159 10.85 -11.00 9.98
CA PRO A 159 11.24 -11.69 8.78
C PRO A 159 12.20 -12.84 9.09
N SER A 160 11.99 -14.00 8.49
CA SER A 160 12.91 -15.13 8.62
C SER A 160 14.30 -14.85 8.02
N ASP A 161 14.36 -13.98 7.02
CA ASP A 161 15.57 -13.42 6.44
C ASP A 161 15.45 -11.88 6.38
N PRO A 162 15.90 -11.18 7.41
CA PRO A 162 15.77 -9.72 7.48
C PRO A 162 16.58 -9.00 6.39
N VAL A 163 17.72 -9.55 5.97
CA VAL A 163 18.55 -8.94 4.92
C VAL A 163 17.85 -9.00 3.58
N LYS A 164 17.32 -10.18 3.22
CA LYS A 164 16.52 -10.36 2.00
C LYS A 164 15.26 -9.49 2.04
N ALA A 165 14.56 -9.42 3.18
CA ALA A 165 13.37 -8.61 3.34
C ALA A 165 13.65 -7.12 3.11
N ARG A 166 14.74 -6.60 3.71
CA ARG A 166 15.17 -5.21 3.52
C ARG A 166 15.53 -4.91 2.07
N ALA A 167 16.22 -5.82 1.38
CA ALA A 167 16.57 -5.68 -0.03
C ALA A 167 15.32 -5.64 -0.94
N LEU A 168 14.33 -6.50 -0.69
CA LEU A 168 13.08 -6.51 -1.44
C LEU A 168 12.26 -5.24 -1.23
N LEU A 169 12.19 -4.75 0.02
CA LEU A 169 11.53 -3.47 0.33
C LEU A 169 12.27 -2.27 -0.28
N SER A 170 13.61 -2.30 -0.32
CA SER A 170 14.39 -1.27 -1.00
C SER A 170 14.03 -1.19 -2.48
N LYS A 171 13.99 -2.32 -3.16
CA LYS A 171 13.57 -2.39 -4.56
C LYS A 171 12.12 -1.90 -4.77
N ALA A 172 11.20 -2.28 -3.90
CA ALA A 172 9.81 -1.83 -3.97
C ALA A 172 9.67 -0.32 -3.67
N ALA A 173 10.49 0.23 -2.77
CA ALA A 173 10.50 1.66 -2.45
C ALA A 173 10.99 2.54 -3.62
N GLU A 174 11.82 1.98 -4.54
CA GLU A 174 12.25 2.67 -5.77
C GLU A 174 11.10 2.87 -6.76
N THR A 175 10.04 2.07 -6.70
CA THR A 175 8.83 2.22 -7.52
C THR A 175 7.80 3.19 -6.92
N ASP A 176 8.22 4.03 -5.99
CA ASP A 176 7.41 5.03 -5.29
C ASP A 176 6.23 4.46 -4.47
N SER A 177 6.34 3.21 -4.03
CA SER A 177 5.37 2.59 -3.13
C SER A 177 5.48 3.18 -1.72
N ALA A 178 4.45 3.93 -1.28
CA ALA A 178 4.40 4.51 0.06
C ALA A 178 4.47 3.44 1.16
N GLU A 179 3.83 2.29 0.97
CA GLU A 179 3.91 1.16 1.90
C GLU A 179 5.33 0.60 1.99
N ALA A 180 6.02 0.41 0.83
CA ALA A 180 7.39 -0.08 0.84
C ALA A 180 8.36 0.92 1.50
N GLN A 181 8.21 2.21 1.22
CA GLN A 181 8.98 3.29 1.86
C GLN A 181 8.77 3.29 3.37
N TYR A 182 7.52 3.14 3.83
CA TYR A 182 7.19 3.06 5.25
C TYR A 182 7.83 1.83 5.92
N GLN A 183 7.65 0.64 5.34
CA GLN A 183 8.19 -0.60 5.90
C GLN A 183 9.73 -0.62 5.91
N LEU A 184 10.37 -0.14 4.84
CA LEU A 184 11.81 0.03 4.79
C LEU A 184 12.29 1.05 5.84
N GLY A 185 11.54 2.12 6.05
CA GLY A 185 11.78 3.11 7.09
C GLY A 185 11.79 2.49 8.49
N LEU A 186 10.82 1.63 8.80
CA LEU A 186 10.78 0.88 10.08
C LEU A 186 12.01 -0.01 10.25
N MET A 187 12.33 -0.83 9.26
CA MET A 187 13.51 -1.71 9.31
C MET A 187 14.81 -0.91 9.46
N THR A 188 14.90 0.25 8.81
CA THR A 188 16.07 1.14 8.89
C THR A 188 16.19 1.81 10.25
N ALA A 189 15.05 2.26 10.82
CA ALA A 189 15.00 2.88 12.14
C ALA A 189 15.36 1.91 13.27
N ASP A 190 15.07 0.61 13.10
CA ASP A 190 15.30 -0.41 14.12
C ASP A 190 16.57 -1.24 13.87
N GLY A 191 17.25 -1.03 12.72
CA GLY A 191 18.45 -1.77 12.34
C GLY A 191 18.17 -3.22 11.93
N VAL A 192 16.95 -3.52 11.48
CA VAL A 192 16.54 -4.86 11.03
C VAL A 192 17.09 -5.12 9.62
N GLY A 193 17.87 -6.19 9.47
CA GLY A 193 18.46 -6.56 8.17
C GLY A 193 19.58 -5.63 7.68
N GLY A 194 20.12 -4.76 8.55
CA GLY A 194 21.22 -3.85 8.24
C GLY A 194 21.45 -2.83 9.37
N PRO A 195 22.36 -1.88 9.20
CA PRO A 195 22.64 -0.89 10.24
C PRO A 195 21.41 -0.02 10.50
N LYS A 196 21.27 0.38 11.78
CA LYS A 196 20.31 1.39 12.19
C LYS A 196 20.74 2.75 11.65
N ASP A 197 19.79 3.48 11.06
CA ASP A 197 20.01 4.82 10.52
C ASP A 197 18.73 5.66 10.64
N ASP A 198 18.67 6.52 11.67
CA ASP A 198 17.51 7.37 11.92
C ASP A 198 17.36 8.48 10.86
N VAL A 199 18.46 8.93 10.22
CA VAL A 199 18.39 9.95 9.16
C VAL A 199 17.79 9.35 7.89
N ALA A 200 18.29 8.19 7.46
CA ALA A 200 17.73 7.48 6.31
C ALA A 200 16.28 7.04 6.56
N ALA A 201 15.94 6.57 7.77
CA ALA A 201 14.57 6.22 8.13
C ALA A 201 13.62 7.41 8.03
N ARG A 202 14.04 8.58 8.56
CA ARG A 202 13.25 9.82 8.46
C ARG A 202 12.97 10.20 7.01
N ALA A 203 13.96 10.14 6.13
CA ALA A 203 13.79 10.43 4.71
C ALA A 203 12.81 9.46 4.01
N LEU A 204 12.80 8.19 4.40
CA LEU A 204 11.83 7.20 3.90
C LEU A 204 10.42 7.48 4.39
N PHE A 205 10.26 7.78 5.69
CA PHE A 205 8.96 8.18 6.24
C PHE A 205 8.44 9.47 5.62
N GLU A 206 9.31 10.44 5.33
CA GLU A 206 8.94 11.69 4.67
C GLU A 206 8.36 11.45 3.26
N LYS A 207 9.00 10.57 2.47
CA LYS A 207 8.49 10.17 1.15
C LYS A 207 7.12 9.51 1.23
N ALA A 208 6.94 8.57 2.15
CA ALA A 208 5.65 7.91 2.36
C ALA A 208 4.58 8.87 2.91
N ALA A 209 4.95 9.78 3.82
CA ALA A 209 4.07 10.79 4.40
C ALA A 209 3.59 11.81 3.35
N ALA A 210 4.44 12.16 2.38
CA ALA A 210 4.07 13.00 1.23
C ALA A 210 2.95 12.37 0.38
N GLN A 211 2.84 11.05 0.41
CA GLN A 211 1.77 10.28 -0.23
C GLN A 211 0.57 10.03 0.72
N ASN A 212 0.51 10.72 1.86
CA ASN A 212 -0.53 10.58 2.89
C ASN A 212 -0.60 9.18 3.52
N HIS A 213 0.53 8.45 3.61
CA HIS A 213 0.55 7.17 4.31
C HIS A 213 0.37 7.38 5.82
N PRO A 214 -0.72 6.86 6.45
CA PRO A 214 -1.07 7.22 7.83
C PRO A 214 0.01 6.84 8.85
N GLY A 215 0.60 5.64 8.71
CA GLY A 215 1.67 5.18 9.59
C GLY A 215 2.96 5.99 9.43
N ALA A 216 3.28 6.43 8.21
CA ALA A 216 4.46 7.27 7.99
C ALA A 216 4.28 8.68 8.57
N LEU A 217 3.09 9.25 8.46
CA LEU A 217 2.74 10.52 9.12
C LEU A 217 2.88 10.39 10.65
N GLU A 218 2.39 9.29 11.24
CA GLU A 218 2.57 9.03 12.68
C GLU A 218 4.06 8.94 13.04
N ARG A 219 4.87 8.18 12.28
CA ARG A 219 6.32 8.08 12.51
C ARG A 219 7.04 9.40 12.35
N MET A 220 6.66 10.22 11.36
CA MET A 220 7.19 11.59 11.22
C MET A 220 6.89 12.45 12.45
N GLY A 221 5.68 12.33 13.02
CA GLY A 221 5.31 12.98 14.27
C GLY A 221 6.22 12.54 15.44
N ALA A 222 6.42 11.23 15.60
CA ALA A 222 7.28 10.67 16.65
C ALA A 222 8.75 11.06 16.48
N PHE A 223 9.27 11.08 15.25
CA PHE A 223 10.64 11.49 14.94
C PHE A 223 10.86 12.99 15.18
N ALA A 224 9.90 13.84 14.78
CA ALA A 224 9.96 15.27 15.04
C ALA A 224 9.88 15.57 16.55
N GLN A 225 9.02 14.86 17.29
CA GLN A 225 8.87 15.03 18.73
C GLN A 225 10.14 14.64 19.51
N SER A 226 10.86 13.60 19.07
CA SER A 226 12.06 13.09 19.76
C SER A 226 13.38 13.62 19.19
N GLY A 227 13.35 14.32 18.04
CA GLY A 227 14.58 14.75 17.36
C GLY A 227 15.34 13.61 16.67
N ARG A 228 14.71 12.45 16.42
CA ARG A 228 15.34 11.33 15.71
C ARG A 228 15.57 11.68 14.24
N GLY A 229 16.78 11.47 13.77
CA GLY A 229 17.16 11.72 12.38
C GLY A 229 17.12 13.19 11.95
N GLY A 230 17.01 14.16 12.91
CA GLY A 230 16.96 15.58 12.63
C GLY A 230 16.59 16.41 13.86
N PRO A 231 16.35 17.72 13.70
CA PRO A 231 16.02 18.59 14.84
C PRO A 231 14.70 18.17 15.48
N GLN A 232 14.61 18.36 16.80
CA GLN A 232 13.36 18.25 17.53
C GLN A 232 12.45 19.43 17.20
N ASP A 233 11.19 19.12 16.84
CA ASP A 233 10.17 20.13 16.50
C ASP A 233 8.78 19.63 16.93
N SER A 234 8.33 20.11 18.09
CA SER A 234 7.03 19.74 18.65
C SER A 234 5.85 20.29 17.82
N SER A 235 6.03 21.41 17.12
CA SER A 235 4.98 21.98 16.26
C SER A 235 4.77 21.15 15.01
N ALA A 236 5.88 20.75 14.36
CA ALA A 236 5.84 19.82 13.24
C ALA A 236 5.27 18.46 13.68
N ALA A 237 5.66 17.96 14.86
CA ALA A 237 5.14 16.70 15.40
C ALA A 237 3.61 16.73 15.53
N LYS A 238 3.05 17.79 16.12
CA LYS A 238 1.60 17.97 16.24
C LYS A 238 0.91 17.95 14.87
N THR A 239 1.44 18.70 13.90
CA THR A 239 0.89 18.77 12.53
C THR A 239 0.87 17.39 11.85
N TYR A 240 1.93 16.58 12.01
CA TYR A 240 1.98 15.24 11.46
C TYR A 240 0.97 14.30 12.14
N TYR A 241 0.85 14.36 13.48
CA TYR A 241 -0.15 13.56 14.20
C TYR A 241 -1.58 13.94 13.82
N GLU A 242 -1.89 15.25 13.67
CA GLU A 242 -3.21 15.71 13.22
C GLU A 242 -3.57 15.14 11.84
N LYS A 243 -2.64 15.16 10.89
CA LYS A 243 -2.84 14.57 9.56
C LYS A 243 -3.05 13.05 9.64
N ALA A 244 -2.23 12.35 10.42
CA ALA A 244 -2.36 10.91 10.59
C ALA A 244 -3.70 10.53 11.26
N ALA A 245 -4.11 11.26 12.29
CA ALA A 245 -5.39 11.08 12.99
C ALA A 245 -6.60 11.31 12.08
N ALA A 246 -6.54 12.32 11.20
CA ALA A 246 -7.56 12.59 10.19
C ALA A 246 -7.71 11.45 9.17
N LEU A 247 -6.63 10.69 8.94
CA LEU A 247 -6.61 9.49 8.11
C LEU A 247 -6.95 8.20 8.89
N GLY A 248 -7.37 8.34 10.15
CA GLY A 248 -7.83 7.21 10.96
C GLY A 248 -6.76 6.53 11.81
N ASN A 249 -5.52 7.03 11.85
CA ASN A 249 -4.44 6.44 12.65
C ASN A 249 -4.70 6.63 14.16
N ASP A 250 -4.91 5.52 14.88
CA ASP A 250 -5.28 5.56 16.30
C ASP A 250 -4.09 5.88 17.22
N ASP A 251 -2.87 5.52 16.83
CA ASP A 251 -1.66 5.87 17.58
C ASP A 251 -1.43 7.38 17.55
N ALA A 252 -1.68 8.03 16.43
CA ALA A 252 -1.63 9.48 16.30
C ALA A 252 -2.71 10.17 17.14
N LYS A 253 -3.95 9.66 17.15
CA LYS A 253 -5.00 10.15 18.05
C LYS A 253 -4.59 10.05 19.51
N ALA A 254 -4.01 8.91 19.89
CA ALA A 254 -3.49 8.70 21.24
C ALA A 254 -2.31 9.63 21.59
N ALA A 255 -1.43 9.92 20.62
CA ALA A 255 -0.32 10.86 20.79
C ALA A 255 -0.83 12.30 21.03
N LEU A 256 -1.80 12.77 20.25
CA LEU A 256 -2.45 14.07 20.44
C LEU A 256 -3.12 14.17 21.81
N LYS A 257 -3.88 13.16 22.20
CA LYS A 257 -4.53 13.11 23.52
C LYS A 257 -3.50 13.17 24.67
N ARG A 258 -2.35 12.49 24.53
CA ARG A 258 -1.26 12.58 25.53
C ARG A 258 -0.65 13.98 25.61
N ALA A 259 -0.56 14.68 24.48
CA ALA A 259 -0.04 16.04 24.44
C ALA A 259 -1.01 17.05 25.09
N GLU A 260 -2.33 16.83 24.96
CA GLU A 260 -3.37 17.65 25.60
C GLU A 260 -3.48 17.34 27.10
N CYS A 261 -3.18 16.10 27.52
CA CYS A 261 -3.33 15.65 28.89
C CYS A 261 -2.00 15.14 29.45
N PRO A 262 -0.99 16.01 29.65
CA PRO A 262 0.39 15.59 29.95
C PRO A 262 0.57 15.00 31.37
N TYR A 263 -0.36 15.27 32.28
CA TYR A 263 -0.25 14.83 33.66
C TYR A 263 -1.03 13.53 33.90
N VAL A 264 -0.31 12.48 34.21
CA VAL A 264 -0.88 11.15 34.55
C VAL A 264 -0.91 11.01 36.06
N ILE A 265 -2.12 10.83 36.61
CA ILE A 265 -2.30 10.51 38.02
C ILE A 265 -2.29 8.98 38.16
N LYS A 266 -1.39 8.49 39.03
CA LYS A 266 -1.28 7.08 39.43
C LYS A 266 -1.67 6.92 40.89
N ASP A 267 -2.23 5.77 41.23
CA ASP A 267 -2.47 5.41 42.65
C ASP A 267 -1.15 5.10 43.38
N LYS A 268 -1.25 4.82 44.66
CA LYS A 268 -0.11 4.47 45.53
C LYS A 268 0.65 3.21 45.08
N ASN A 269 0.05 2.39 44.23
CA ASN A 269 0.62 1.16 43.67
C ASN A 269 1.18 1.38 42.25
N GLY A 270 1.18 2.63 41.75
CA GLY A 270 1.65 2.99 40.42
C GLY A 270 0.67 2.70 39.29
N LYS A 271 -0.55 2.27 39.59
CA LYS A 271 -1.58 2.00 38.59
C LYS A 271 -2.20 3.32 38.09
N TYR A 272 -2.43 3.41 36.77
CA TYR A 272 -3.13 4.55 36.15
C TYR A 272 -4.51 4.77 36.77
N VAL A 273 -4.80 6.00 37.14
CA VAL A 273 -6.11 6.44 37.65
C VAL A 273 -6.79 7.33 36.62
N THR A 274 -6.14 8.44 36.24
CA THR A 274 -6.66 9.40 35.27
C THR A 274 -5.56 10.28 34.69
N SER A 275 -5.89 11.10 33.70
CA SER A 275 -5.02 12.16 33.23
C SER A 275 -5.69 13.51 33.42
N LEU A 276 -4.90 14.53 33.72
CA LEU A 276 -5.37 15.93 33.76
C LEU A 276 -5.08 16.59 32.44
N CYS A 277 -6.11 17.17 31.86
CA CYS A 277 -6.10 17.96 30.64
C CYS A 277 -6.33 19.43 31.00
N PHE A 278 -5.55 20.34 30.44
CA PHE A 278 -5.66 21.79 30.65
C PHE A 278 -5.90 22.49 29.32
#